data_fda58a962a037eda913966b4ad4468fb
#
_entry.id   fda58a962a037eda913966b4ad4468fb
#
_cell.length_a   1.000
_cell.length_b   1.000
_cell.length_c   1.000
_cell.angle_alpha   90.00
_cell.angle_beta   90.00
_cell.angle_gamma   90.00
#
_symmetry.space_group_name_H-M   'P 1'
#
loop_
_entity.id
_entity.type
_entity.pdbx_description
1 polymer ?
#
loop_
_entity_poly.entity_id
_entity_poly.type
_entity_poly.pdbx_seq_one_letter_code
_entity_poly.pdbx_strand_id
1 'polypeptide(L)'
;MKYILIVIMVSFAMCISTACSGLGNKTKKEDNKGMDTAFCWEALVASSRNYPMEVHYARVGVGNSGGYVGVMERFTGSGLGEADGTVDMGSDSNGGMGAPSSVDIVWLSYLEKKFYRLNVKFSLELQDKIRQKFRTKYYDWPAKRYWAFTGFVINMLPKGHVWLYVDGIGRRELVCDTLVGREVNVPLQDFDEDGYRYRKTLDAFCEGRLRDYTWAEENFKRNGLSDGLWDTYKTKFNYEIEFKFEDEKAVLDVDYLYRFLTGEFWHRDNKPMPS
;
A
#
# COMPACT_ATOMS: atom_id res chain seq x y z
N MET A 1 -43.45 6.91 -4.72
CA MET A 1 -42.40 6.16 -5.44
C MET A 1 -41.49 5.50 -4.40
N LYS A 2 -41.52 4.17 -4.34
CA LYS A 2 -40.72 3.39 -3.37
C LYS A 2 -39.36 3.14 -4.00
N TYR A 3 -38.28 3.65 -3.38
CA TYR A 3 -36.92 3.30 -3.75
C TYR A 3 -36.57 1.94 -3.13
N ILE A 4 -36.31 0.98 -3.97
CA ILE A 4 -35.77 -0.32 -3.54
C ILE A 4 -34.27 -0.15 -3.42
N LEU A 5 -33.78 -0.21 -2.19
CA LEU A 5 -32.35 -0.26 -1.88
C LEU A 5 -31.89 -1.70 -2.08
N ILE A 6 -31.14 -1.97 -3.14
CA ILE A 6 -30.50 -3.27 -3.33
C ILE A 6 -29.23 -3.27 -2.49
N VAL A 7 -29.28 -3.93 -1.35
CA VAL A 7 -28.10 -4.24 -0.55
C VAL A 7 -27.43 -5.46 -1.16
N ILE A 8 -26.30 -5.25 -1.85
CA ILE A 8 -25.43 -6.36 -2.29
C ILE A 8 -24.66 -6.82 -1.06
N MET A 9 -25.11 -7.91 -0.46
CA MET A 9 -24.33 -8.65 0.52
C MET A 9 -23.19 -9.37 -0.21
N VAL A 10 -22.01 -8.80 -0.15
CA VAL A 10 -20.77 -9.51 -0.50
C VAL A 10 -20.47 -10.45 0.65
N SER A 11 -20.65 -11.75 0.41
CA SER A 11 -20.27 -12.80 1.36
C SER A 11 -18.75 -12.81 1.50
N PHE A 12 -18.25 -12.17 2.54
CA PHE A 12 -16.85 -12.27 2.93
C PHE A 12 -16.64 -13.67 3.53
N ALA A 13 -15.92 -14.52 2.83
CA ALA A 13 -15.44 -15.78 3.39
C ALA A 13 -14.51 -15.44 4.56
N MET A 14 -14.98 -15.66 5.78
CA MET A 14 -14.16 -15.59 6.98
C MET A 14 -13.07 -16.67 6.91
N CYS A 15 -11.88 -16.30 6.46
CA CYS A 15 -10.69 -17.02 6.88
C CYS A 15 -10.47 -16.71 8.35
N ILE A 16 -10.80 -17.67 9.21
CA ILE A 16 -10.50 -17.63 10.64
C ILE A 16 -8.98 -17.70 10.75
N SER A 17 -8.32 -16.55 10.83
CA SER A 17 -6.93 -16.49 11.23
C SER A 17 -6.86 -16.87 12.72
N THR A 18 -6.37 -18.06 12.97
CA THR A 18 -6.05 -18.54 14.33
C THR A 18 -5.07 -17.54 14.94
N ALA A 19 -5.53 -16.80 15.94
CA ALA A 19 -4.70 -15.88 16.70
C ALA A 19 -3.55 -16.67 17.33
N CYS A 20 -2.32 -16.31 17.04
CA CYS A 20 -1.15 -16.74 17.77
C CYS A 20 -1.22 -16.20 19.21
N SER A 21 -1.92 -16.88 20.09
CA SER A 21 -1.81 -16.72 21.52
C SER A 21 -0.65 -17.58 22.01
N GLY A 22 0.56 -17.02 22.03
CA GLY A 22 1.73 -17.65 22.62
C GLY A 22 1.57 -17.78 24.12
N LEU A 23 1.40 -19.01 24.62
CA LEU A 23 1.59 -19.36 26.03
C LEU A 23 3.08 -19.18 26.37
N GLY A 24 3.34 -18.20 27.22
CA GLY A 24 4.69 -17.94 27.71
C GLY A 24 5.21 -19.04 28.62
N ASN A 25 6.28 -19.70 28.22
CA ASN A 25 7.16 -20.42 29.13
C ASN A 25 8.29 -19.47 29.56
N LYS A 26 8.34 -19.21 30.87
CA LYS A 26 9.43 -18.45 31.51
C LYS A 26 10.73 -19.26 31.44
N THR A 27 11.65 -18.91 30.58
CA THR A 27 13.04 -19.32 30.67
C THR A 27 13.96 -18.13 30.40
N LYS A 28 14.79 -17.83 31.39
CA LYS A 28 16.03 -17.04 31.43
C LYS A 28 16.23 -15.92 30.41
N LYS A 29 16.31 -14.67 30.97
CA LYS A 29 16.95 -13.52 30.33
C LYS A 29 18.40 -13.88 29.97
N GLU A 30 18.65 -14.15 28.70
CA GLU A 30 19.94 -13.94 28.07
C GLU A 30 19.81 -12.66 27.23
N ASP A 31 20.80 -11.78 27.35
CA ASP A 31 20.92 -10.51 26.62
C ASP A 31 21.02 -10.79 25.10
N ASN A 32 19.90 -10.92 24.42
CA ASN A 32 19.83 -10.98 22.96
C ASN A 32 19.73 -9.55 22.39
N LYS A 33 20.86 -8.84 22.38
CA LYS A 33 21.08 -7.73 21.45
C LYS A 33 21.12 -8.33 20.02
N GLY A 34 19.99 -8.29 19.30
CA GLY A 34 19.99 -8.55 17.87
C GLY A 34 18.95 -9.50 17.30
N MET A 35 17.97 -9.98 18.06
CA MET A 35 16.84 -10.64 17.42
C MET A 35 15.94 -9.61 16.78
N ASP A 36 15.96 -9.57 15.43
CA ASP A 36 14.89 -8.95 14.66
C ASP A 36 13.58 -9.57 15.14
N THR A 37 12.72 -8.75 15.71
CA THR A 37 11.39 -9.19 16.08
C THR A 37 10.72 -9.63 14.80
N ALA A 38 10.18 -10.84 14.77
CA ALA A 38 9.46 -11.34 13.61
C ALA A 38 8.09 -10.67 13.53
N PHE A 39 7.71 -10.27 12.34
CA PHE A 39 6.44 -9.60 12.02
C PHE A 39 5.68 -10.42 10.98
N CYS A 40 4.36 -10.48 11.13
CA CYS A 40 3.49 -11.00 10.07
C CYS A 40 3.14 -9.82 9.15
N TRP A 41 3.65 -9.82 7.94
CA TRP A 41 3.35 -8.77 6.95
C TRP A 41 3.42 -9.32 5.52
N GLU A 42 2.79 -8.60 4.62
CA GLU A 42 2.77 -8.89 3.19
C GLU A 42 3.32 -7.71 2.41
N ALA A 43 3.93 -7.97 1.26
CA ALA A 43 4.40 -6.94 0.34
C ALA A 43 3.33 -6.67 -0.72
N LEU A 44 2.96 -5.42 -0.88
CA LEU A 44 1.90 -4.95 -1.75
C LEU A 44 2.43 -3.90 -2.72
N VAL A 45 1.77 -3.75 -3.87
CA VAL A 45 2.05 -2.67 -4.83
C VAL A 45 0.80 -1.84 -5.06
N ALA A 46 1.01 -0.55 -5.34
CA ALA A 46 -0.07 0.38 -5.63
C ALA A 46 0.38 1.43 -6.64
N SER A 47 -0.56 2.10 -7.26
CA SER A 47 -0.33 3.35 -8.00
C SER A 47 -1.55 4.26 -7.92
N SER A 48 -1.34 5.55 -8.20
CA SER A 48 -2.45 6.50 -8.28
C SER A 48 -3.45 6.10 -9.36
N ARG A 49 -4.74 6.25 -9.08
CA ARG A 49 -5.83 5.97 -10.02
C ARG A 49 -5.67 6.67 -11.38
N ASN A 50 -5.10 7.88 -11.37
CA ASN A 50 -4.87 8.64 -12.60
C ASN A 50 -3.59 8.26 -13.34
N TYR A 51 -2.78 7.40 -12.76
CA TYR A 51 -1.49 6.96 -13.33
C TYR A 51 -1.34 5.45 -13.12
N PRO A 52 -2.16 4.63 -13.84
CA PRO A 52 -2.09 3.18 -13.72
C PRO A 52 -0.75 2.66 -14.24
N MET A 53 -0.24 1.64 -13.58
CA MET A 53 1.06 1.05 -13.84
C MET A 53 0.98 -0.47 -13.82
N GLU A 54 1.97 -1.13 -14.42
CA GLU A 54 2.05 -2.58 -14.47
C GLU A 54 3.44 -3.03 -14.00
N VAL A 55 3.47 -3.91 -13.02
CA VAL A 55 4.70 -4.43 -12.43
C VAL A 55 5.23 -5.57 -13.29
N HIS A 56 6.52 -5.50 -13.64
CA HIS A 56 7.23 -6.60 -14.29
C HIS A 56 7.68 -7.64 -13.25
N TYR A 57 8.34 -7.17 -12.21
CA TYR A 57 8.62 -7.93 -11.00
C TYR A 57 8.80 -7.00 -9.80
N ALA A 58 8.50 -7.52 -8.63
CA ALA A 58 8.79 -6.84 -7.38
C ALA A 58 9.18 -7.84 -6.29
N ARG A 59 10.15 -7.45 -5.48
CA ARG A 59 10.57 -8.20 -4.30
C ARG A 59 11.03 -7.26 -3.19
N VAL A 60 10.72 -7.63 -1.97
CA VAL A 60 11.08 -6.91 -0.76
C VAL A 60 12.07 -7.76 0.04
N GLY A 61 13.23 -7.22 0.36
CA GLY A 61 14.20 -7.90 1.22
C GLY A 61 13.74 -7.93 2.66
N VAL A 62 14.03 -9.02 3.34
CA VAL A 62 13.57 -9.31 4.70
C VAL A 62 14.72 -9.22 5.68
N GLY A 63 14.68 -8.27 6.60
CA GLY A 63 15.68 -8.12 7.67
C GLY A 63 17.11 -8.17 7.14
N ASN A 64 18.00 -8.80 7.90
CA ASN A 64 19.40 -9.02 7.51
C ASN A 64 19.65 -10.44 6.96
N SER A 65 18.62 -11.26 6.81
CA SER A 65 18.74 -12.68 6.44
C SER A 65 19.07 -12.93 4.97
N GLY A 66 18.95 -11.89 4.11
CA GLY A 66 19.10 -12.03 2.65
C GLY A 66 17.92 -12.71 1.96
N GLY A 67 16.83 -12.98 2.70
CA GLY A 67 15.57 -13.47 2.14
C GLY A 67 14.79 -12.38 1.43
N TYR A 68 13.80 -12.80 0.62
CA TYR A 68 12.90 -11.90 -0.10
C TYR A 68 11.46 -12.39 -0.01
N VAL A 69 10.54 -11.42 -0.01
CA VAL A 69 9.11 -11.63 -0.28
C VAL A 69 8.83 -11.13 -1.68
N GLY A 70 8.25 -11.96 -2.53
CA GLY A 70 7.78 -11.59 -3.86
C GLY A 70 6.45 -10.84 -3.76
N VAL A 71 6.20 -9.98 -4.75
CA VAL A 71 4.89 -9.38 -4.98
C VAL A 71 4.31 -10.05 -6.22
N MET A 72 3.12 -10.63 -6.08
CA MET A 72 2.45 -11.35 -7.18
C MET A 72 1.55 -10.43 -8.00
N GLU A 73 1.07 -9.35 -7.40
CA GLU A 73 0.21 -8.40 -8.09
C GLU A 73 0.96 -7.67 -9.19
N ARG A 74 0.33 -7.62 -10.36
CA ARG A 74 0.92 -7.02 -11.55
C ARG A 74 0.28 -5.69 -11.92
N PHE A 75 -1.04 -5.59 -11.81
CA PHE A 75 -1.80 -4.41 -12.21
C PHE A 75 -2.09 -3.51 -11.03
N THR A 76 -1.95 -2.21 -11.23
CA THR A 76 -2.19 -1.21 -10.19
C THR A 76 -2.94 -0.01 -10.75
N GLY A 77 -3.59 0.78 -9.90
CA GLY A 77 -4.35 1.96 -10.31
C GLY A 77 -5.58 2.26 -9.47
N SER A 78 -5.73 1.61 -8.32
CA SER A 78 -6.89 1.87 -7.43
C SER A 78 -6.77 3.19 -6.69
N GLY A 79 -5.57 3.59 -6.28
CA GLY A 79 -5.34 4.83 -5.56
C GLY A 79 -3.97 4.91 -4.89
N LEU A 80 -3.65 6.07 -4.31
CA LEU A 80 -2.40 6.26 -3.56
C LEU A 80 -2.36 5.34 -2.34
N GLY A 81 -1.38 4.42 -2.33
CA GLY A 81 -1.23 3.41 -1.30
C GLY A 81 -2.32 2.33 -1.30
N GLU A 82 -3.34 2.42 -2.14
CA GLU A 82 -4.38 1.40 -2.28
C GLU A 82 -3.84 0.26 -3.13
N ALA A 83 -3.47 -0.82 -2.48
CA ALA A 83 -3.03 -2.01 -3.16
C ALA A 83 -4.21 -2.78 -3.74
N ASP A 84 -4.04 -3.26 -4.96
CA ASP A 84 -4.94 -4.18 -5.62
C ASP A 84 -4.41 -5.60 -5.43
N GLY A 85 -5.28 -6.50 -4.99
CA GLY A 85 -4.98 -7.92 -4.92
C GLY A 85 -4.45 -8.42 -3.56
N THR A 86 -4.38 -9.75 -3.49
CA THR A 86 -3.80 -10.48 -2.37
C THR A 86 -2.39 -10.92 -2.73
N VAL A 87 -1.49 -10.77 -1.81
CA VAL A 87 -0.10 -11.19 -1.96
C VAL A 87 0.08 -12.58 -1.38
N ASP A 88 0.94 -13.36 -2.02
CA ASP A 88 1.45 -14.57 -1.37
C ASP A 88 2.21 -14.14 -0.11
N MET A 89 1.56 -14.37 1.01
CA MET A 89 2.17 -14.18 2.30
C MET A 89 3.24 -15.25 2.45
N GLY A 90 4.45 -14.93 2.06
CA GLY A 90 5.63 -15.69 2.47
C GLY A 90 5.81 -15.71 4.00
N SER A 91 4.70 -15.58 4.72
CA SER A 91 4.64 -15.73 6.15
C SER A 91 4.87 -17.19 6.45
N ASP A 92 6.06 -17.49 6.88
CA ASP A 92 6.34 -18.75 7.52
C ASP A 92 5.29 -18.94 8.64
N SER A 93 4.56 -20.04 8.56
CA SER A 93 3.60 -20.47 9.58
C SER A 93 4.22 -20.56 11.00
N ASN A 94 5.51 -20.34 11.13
CA ASN A 94 6.30 -20.48 12.34
C ASN A 94 6.66 -19.16 13.05
N GLY A 95 6.02 -18.03 12.76
CA GLY A 95 6.20 -16.90 13.65
C GLY A 95 6.63 -15.58 13.01
N GLY A 96 6.47 -15.43 11.71
CA GLY A 96 6.73 -14.16 11.03
C GLY A 96 8.15 -14.04 10.49
N MET A 97 8.43 -12.90 9.85
CA MET A 97 9.69 -12.61 9.20
C MET A 97 10.24 -11.25 9.64
N GLY A 98 11.52 -10.99 9.37
CA GLY A 98 12.12 -9.67 9.63
C GLY A 98 11.39 -8.54 8.90
N ALA A 99 11.55 -7.32 9.37
CA ALA A 99 10.95 -6.14 8.70
C ALA A 99 11.54 -5.92 7.31
N PRO A 100 10.82 -5.22 6.41
CA PRO A 100 11.34 -4.78 5.11
C PRO A 100 12.68 -4.06 5.23
N SER A 101 13.65 -4.49 4.42
CA SER A 101 15.02 -3.94 4.44
C SER A 101 15.52 -3.42 3.09
N SER A 102 14.85 -3.80 2.01
CA SER A 102 15.16 -3.34 0.65
C SER A 102 13.97 -3.53 -0.28
N VAL A 103 14.00 -2.86 -1.42
CA VAL A 103 13.06 -3.06 -2.54
C VAL A 103 13.86 -3.20 -3.83
N ASP A 104 13.47 -4.18 -4.65
CA ASP A 104 13.88 -4.28 -6.04
C ASP A 104 12.63 -4.50 -6.89
N ILE A 105 12.24 -3.48 -7.64
CA ILE A 105 11.01 -3.45 -8.44
C ILE A 105 11.28 -2.88 -9.83
N VAL A 106 10.67 -3.47 -10.84
CA VAL A 106 10.59 -2.95 -12.22
C VAL A 106 9.13 -2.83 -12.62
N TRP A 107 8.76 -1.69 -13.18
CA TRP A 107 7.39 -1.42 -13.60
C TRP A 107 7.30 -0.60 -14.89
N LEU A 108 6.19 -0.71 -15.57
CA LEU A 108 5.80 0.08 -16.73
C LEU A 108 4.80 1.16 -16.32
N SER A 109 5.10 2.42 -16.61
CA SER A 109 4.15 3.53 -16.56
C SER A 109 3.47 3.66 -17.91
N TYR A 110 2.17 3.38 -18.00
CA TYR A 110 1.45 3.37 -19.28
C TYR A 110 1.38 4.75 -19.94
N LEU A 111 1.12 5.80 -19.16
CA LEU A 111 0.98 7.16 -19.68
C LEU A 111 2.30 7.77 -20.11
N GLU A 112 3.39 7.38 -19.46
CA GLU A 112 4.74 7.83 -19.82
C GLU A 112 5.37 6.93 -20.90
N LYS A 113 4.83 5.72 -21.09
CA LYS A 113 5.35 4.68 -21.98
C LYS A 113 6.82 4.37 -21.68
N LYS A 114 7.13 4.23 -20.38
CA LYS A 114 8.48 4.04 -19.86
C LYS A 114 8.53 2.98 -18.80
N PHE A 115 9.62 2.23 -18.81
CA PHE A 115 9.97 1.34 -17.72
C PHE A 115 10.86 2.04 -16.72
N TYR A 116 10.59 1.78 -15.44
CA TYR A 116 11.40 2.26 -14.32
C TYR A 116 11.87 1.08 -13.47
N ARG A 117 13.02 1.25 -12.83
CA ARG A 117 13.54 0.34 -11.82
C ARG A 117 13.96 1.08 -10.59
N LEU A 118 13.51 0.62 -9.43
CA LEU A 118 14.04 0.97 -8.14
C LEU A 118 14.70 -0.28 -7.53
N ASN A 119 16.00 -0.18 -7.25
CA ASN A 119 16.73 -1.20 -6.50
C ASN A 119 17.48 -0.48 -5.38
N VAL A 120 16.99 -0.60 -4.16
CA VAL A 120 17.50 0.15 -3.02
C VAL A 120 17.50 -0.68 -1.75
N LYS A 121 18.60 -0.63 -1.00
CA LYS A 121 18.66 -1.07 0.38
C LYS A 121 18.30 0.11 1.28
N PHE A 122 17.37 -0.10 2.21
CA PHE A 122 16.92 0.97 3.10
C PHE A 122 18.02 1.38 4.09
N SER A 123 18.08 2.67 4.42
CA SER A 123 18.90 3.16 5.51
C SER A 123 18.47 2.52 6.84
N LEU A 124 19.37 2.46 7.79
CA LEU A 124 19.04 1.92 9.13
C LEU A 124 17.89 2.71 9.77
N GLU A 125 17.87 4.01 9.57
CA GLU A 125 16.81 4.89 10.07
C GLU A 125 15.43 4.51 9.48
N LEU A 126 15.34 4.28 8.17
CA LEU A 126 14.09 3.86 7.53
C LEU A 126 13.67 2.46 8.00
N GLN A 127 14.62 1.53 8.12
CA GLN A 127 14.34 0.20 8.67
C GLN A 127 13.84 0.27 10.11
N ASP A 128 14.42 1.14 10.96
CA ASP A 128 13.97 1.36 12.34
C ASP A 128 12.58 1.96 12.38
N LYS A 129 12.29 2.96 11.53
CA LYS A 129 10.96 3.54 11.39
C LYS A 129 9.91 2.48 11.02
N ILE A 130 10.20 1.64 10.04
CA ILE A 130 9.30 0.55 9.62
C ILE A 130 9.10 -0.45 10.77
N ARG A 131 10.18 -0.89 11.45
CA ARG A 131 10.08 -1.79 12.61
C ARG A 131 9.23 -1.20 13.73
N GLN A 132 9.40 0.08 14.04
CA GLN A 132 8.58 0.76 15.04
C GLN A 132 7.09 0.74 14.65
N LYS A 133 6.77 0.99 13.37
CA LYS A 133 5.39 0.93 12.88
C LYS A 133 4.78 -0.45 13.04
N PHE A 134 5.48 -1.51 12.64
CA PHE A 134 4.99 -2.89 12.81
C PHE A 134 4.85 -3.31 14.28
N ARG A 135 5.61 -2.73 15.20
CA ARG A 135 5.45 -2.95 16.65
C ARG A 135 4.28 -2.17 17.23
N THR A 136 3.89 -1.08 16.59
CA THR A 136 2.83 -0.21 17.10
C THR A 136 1.48 -0.86 16.87
N LYS A 137 0.72 -1.02 17.96
CA LYS A 137 -0.69 -1.38 17.88
C LYS A 137 -1.53 -0.12 17.93
N TYR A 138 -2.58 -0.10 17.14
CA TYR A 138 -3.57 0.97 17.13
C TYR A 138 -4.96 0.38 17.36
N TYR A 139 -5.81 1.16 18.01
CA TYR A 139 -7.17 0.74 18.29
C TYR A 139 -8.05 0.99 17.08
N ASP A 140 -8.76 -0.04 16.64
CA ASP A 140 -9.76 0.05 15.59
C ASP A 140 -11.15 0.07 16.23
N TRP A 141 -11.82 1.19 16.07
CA TRP A 141 -13.10 1.44 16.73
C TRP A 141 -14.24 0.56 16.21
N PRO A 142 -14.40 0.34 14.90
CA PRO A 142 -15.43 -0.55 14.40
C PRO A 142 -15.30 -1.97 14.93
N ALA A 143 -14.10 -2.52 14.91
CA ALA A 143 -13.84 -3.86 15.40
C ALA A 143 -13.66 -3.94 16.93
N LYS A 144 -13.57 -2.79 17.62
CA LYS A 144 -13.37 -2.68 19.08
C LYS A 144 -12.16 -3.46 19.59
N ARG A 145 -11.07 -3.46 18.83
CA ARG A 145 -9.85 -4.19 19.20
C ARG A 145 -8.58 -3.50 18.68
N TYR A 146 -7.45 -3.94 19.18
CA TYR A 146 -6.15 -3.48 18.72
C TYR A 146 -5.69 -4.31 17.52
N TRP A 147 -5.20 -3.59 16.49
CA TRP A 147 -4.54 -4.15 15.32
C TRP A 147 -3.09 -3.72 15.25
N ALA A 148 -2.30 -4.44 14.47
CA ALA A 148 -0.97 -4.03 14.02
C ALA A 148 -1.02 -3.77 12.51
N PHE A 149 -0.01 -3.07 11.99
CA PHE A 149 0.23 -3.02 10.56
C PHE A 149 0.69 -4.39 10.06
N THR A 150 0.12 -4.83 8.95
CA THR A 150 0.39 -6.13 8.32
C THR A 150 0.68 -6.01 6.82
N GLY A 151 0.62 -4.81 6.25
CA GLY A 151 0.94 -4.53 4.86
C GLY A 151 2.17 -3.62 4.75
N PHE A 152 3.01 -3.91 3.75
CA PHE A 152 4.06 -3.03 3.30
C PHE A 152 3.82 -2.68 1.83
N VAL A 153 3.40 -1.46 1.56
CA VAL A 153 2.95 -1.03 0.23
C VAL A 153 4.03 -0.22 -0.48
N ILE A 154 4.38 -0.67 -1.68
CA ILE A 154 5.24 0.05 -2.63
C ILE A 154 4.33 0.76 -3.61
N ASN A 155 4.18 2.07 -3.45
CA ASN A 155 3.33 2.87 -4.33
C ASN A 155 4.16 3.58 -5.39
N MET A 156 3.96 3.18 -6.62
CA MET A 156 4.63 3.76 -7.77
C MET A 156 3.91 5.01 -8.23
N LEU A 157 4.71 6.02 -8.62
CA LEU A 157 4.25 7.31 -9.11
C LEU A 157 4.97 7.66 -10.41
N PRO A 158 4.43 8.59 -11.22
CA PRO A 158 5.09 9.11 -12.40
C PRO A 158 6.52 9.57 -12.15
N LYS A 159 7.32 9.55 -13.21
CA LYS A 159 8.75 9.95 -13.23
C LYS A 159 9.62 9.08 -12.32
N GLY A 160 9.18 7.85 -12.06
CA GLY A 160 9.93 6.89 -11.25
C GLY A 160 9.82 7.11 -9.75
N HIS A 161 9.04 8.06 -9.25
CA HIS A 161 8.86 8.25 -7.82
C HIS A 161 8.21 7.03 -7.17
N VAL A 162 8.63 6.74 -5.93
CA VAL A 162 8.07 5.65 -5.13
C VAL A 162 7.85 6.13 -3.70
N TRP A 163 6.64 5.93 -3.21
CA TRP A 163 6.30 6.15 -1.82
C TRP A 163 6.07 4.81 -1.14
N LEU A 164 6.50 4.69 0.11
CA LEU A 164 6.34 3.47 0.90
C LEU A 164 5.37 3.71 2.05
N TYR A 165 4.44 2.78 2.23
CA TYR A 165 3.48 2.82 3.34
C TYR A 165 3.57 1.55 4.18
N VAL A 166 3.14 1.68 5.43
CA VAL A 166 2.66 0.56 6.22
C VAL A 166 1.14 0.62 6.24
N ASP A 167 0.50 -0.53 6.04
CA ASP A 167 -0.93 -0.66 5.89
C ASP A 167 -1.49 -1.68 6.87
N GLY A 168 -2.73 -1.47 7.29
CA GLY A 168 -3.44 -2.36 8.18
C GLY A 168 -4.92 -2.02 8.21
N ILE A 169 -5.69 -2.79 8.95
CA ILE A 169 -7.13 -2.61 9.04
C ILE A 169 -7.46 -1.23 9.60
N GLY A 170 -8.15 -0.42 8.82
CA GLY A 170 -8.56 0.91 9.23
C GLY A 170 -7.45 1.96 9.34
N ARG A 171 -6.21 1.65 8.94
CA ARG A 171 -5.09 2.59 9.05
C ARG A 171 -4.00 2.35 8.02
N ARG A 172 -3.54 3.43 7.38
CA ARG A 172 -2.37 3.46 6.49
C ARG A 172 -1.52 4.68 6.80
N GLU A 173 -0.21 4.49 6.87
CA GLU A 173 0.74 5.57 7.16
C GLU A 173 1.91 5.58 6.18
N LEU A 174 2.27 6.78 5.74
CA LEU A 174 3.42 7.02 4.86
C LEU A 174 4.73 6.92 5.68
N VAL A 175 5.64 6.06 5.24
CA VAL A 175 6.93 5.87 5.93
C VAL A 175 8.11 6.45 5.16
N CYS A 176 8.01 6.53 3.82
CA CYS A 176 9.04 7.12 2.97
C CYS A 176 8.41 7.70 1.69
N ASP A 177 8.84 8.89 1.26
CA ASP A 177 8.32 9.60 0.08
C ASP A 177 9.43 10.16 -0.83
N THR A 178 10.67 9.73 -0.62
CA THR A 178 11.85 10.31 -1.26
C THR A 178 12.55 9.40 -2.26
N LEU A 179 12.03 8.18 -2.46
CA LEU A 179 12.65 7.22 -3.36
C LEU A 179 12.32 7.54 -4.82
N VAL A 180 13.32 7.37 -5.68
CA VAL A 180 13.17 7.57 -7.13
C VAL A 180 13.89 6.44 -7.85
N GLY A 181 13.15 5.70 -8.68
CA GLY A 181 13.68 4.73 -9.63
C GLY A 181 14.27 5.42 -10.85
N ARG A 182 15.13 4.72 -11.55
CA ARG A 182 15.70 5.16 -12.83
C ARG A 182 14.94 4.55 -14.00
N GLU A 183 14.89 5.26 -15.11
CA GLU A 183 14.42 4.71 -16.37
C GLU A 183 15.32 3.55 -16.83
N VAL A 184 14.70 2.47 -17.31
CA VAL A 184 15.38 1.27 -17.81
C VAL A 184 14.75 0.83 -19.11
N ASN A 185 15.50 0.08 -19.90
CA ASN A 185 14.96 -0.56 -21.09
C ASN A 185 14.62 -2.02 -20.77
N VAL A 186 13.37 -2.39 -20.92
CA VAL A 186 12.88 -3.77 -20.83
C VAL A 186 12.27 -4.13 -22.19
N PRO A 187 12.77 -5.17 -22.87
CA PRO A 187 12.14 -5.63 -24.10
C PRO A 187 10.67 -6.00 -23.82
N LEU A 188 9.76 -5.49 -24.66
CA LEU A 188 8.34 -5.73 -24.46
C LEU A 188 7.97 -7.23 -24.48
N GLN A 189 8.72 -8.02 -25.26
CA GLN A 189 8.56 -9.47 -25.31
C GLN A 189 8.88 -10.15 -23.97
N ASP A 190 9.90 -9.62 -23.25
CA ASP A 190 10.27 -10.15 -21.94
C ASP A 190 9.31 -9.69 -20.85
N PHE A 191 8.68 -8.53 -21.06
CA PHE A 191 7.69 -7.97 -20.14
C PHE A 191 6.36 -8.70 -20.21
N ASP A 192 5.83 -8.90 -21.42
CA ASP A 192 4.57 -9.59 -21.69
C ASP A 192 4.61 -10.28 -23.07
N GLU A 193 5.00 -11.54 -23.10
CA GLU A 193 5.10 -12.31 -24.34
C GLU A 193 3.76 -12.43 -25.07
N ASP A 194 2.67 -12.64 -24.34
CA ASP A 194 1.35 -12.77 -24.94
C ASP A 194 0.84 -11.44 -25.48
N GLY A 195 0.99 -10.36 -24.73
CA GLY A 195 0.67 -9.02 -25.20
C GLY A 195 1.50 -8.60 -26.40
N TYR A 196 2.77 -8.98 -26.45
CA TYR A 196 3.68 -8.72 -27.57
C TYR A 196 3.25 -9.40 -28.87
N ARG A 197 2.60 -10.55 -28.81
CA ARG A 197 2.06 -11.21 -30.01
C ARG A 197 1.09 -10.33 -30.79
N TYR A 198 0.32 -9.51 -30.11
CA TYR A 198 -0.72 -8.66 -30.70
C TYR A 198 -0.30 -7.20 -30.84
N ARG A 199 0.62 -6.72 -30.00
CA ARG A 199 1.08 -5.32 -29.94
C ARG A 199 2.60 -5.28 -29.91
N LYS A 200 3.21 -5.10 -31.09
CA LYS A 200 4.67 -5.20 -31.28
C LYS A 200 5.46 -3.99 -30.77
N THR A 201 4.80 -2.89 -30.45
CA THR A 201 5.45 -1.66 -29.97
C THR A 201 4.94 -1.32 -28.59
N LEU A 202 5.79 -0.66 -27.78
CA LEU A 202 5.43 -0.20 -26.45
C LEU A 202 4.24 0.78 -26.49
N ASP A 203 4.20 1.65 -27.52
CA ASP A 203 3.08 2.57 -27.74
C ASP A 203 1.75 1.82 -27.90
N ALA A 204 1.69 0.89 -28.83
CA ALA A 204 0.47 0.11 -29.06
C ALA A 204 0.09 -0.76 -27.85
N PHE A 205 1.07 -1.20 -27.09
CA PHE A 205 0.84 -1.97 -25.86
C PHE A 205 0.19 -1.07 -24.80
N CYS A 206 0.79 0.06 -24.49
CA CYS A 206 0.27 1.02 -23.49
C CYS A 206 -1.11 1.56 -23.87
N GLU A 207 -1.33 1.93 -25.13
CA GLU A 207 -2.64 2.35 -25.64
C GLU A 207 -3.70 1.26 -25.49
N GLY A 208 -3.30 0.00 -25.69
CA GLY A 208 -4.20 -1.12 -25.46
C GLY A 208 -4.59 -1.29 -24.00
N ARG A 209 -3.65 -1.11 -23.07
CA ARG A 209 -3.90 -1.19 -21.62
C ARG A 209 -4.74 -0.01 -21.11
N LEU A 210 -4.48 1.19 -21.64
CA LEU A 210 -5.21 2.41 -21.23
C LEU A 210 -6.70 2.40 -21.61
N ARG A 211 -7.14 1.52 -22.50
CA ARG A 211 -8.58 1.35 -22.81
C ARG A 211 -9.41 0.99 -21.58
N ASP A 212 -8.81 0.30 -20.62
CA ASP A 212 -9.45 -0.05 -19.35
C ASP A 212 -9.39 1.09 -18.33
N TYR A 213 -8.64 2.17 -18.62
CA TYR A 213 -8.39 3.32 -17.74
C TYR A 213 -8.67 4.66 -18.47
N THR A 214 -9.81 4.77 -19.14
CA THR A 214 -10.17 5.96 -19.96
C THR A 214 -10.09 7.27 -19.19
N TRP A 215 -10.49 7.27 -17.91
CA TRP A 215 -10.37 8.43 -17.03
C TRP A 215 -8.92 8.88 -16.81
N ALA A 216 -7.96 7.95 -16.76
CA ALA A 216 -6.54 8.27 -16.59
C ALA A 216 -5.98 8.96 -17.84
N GLU A 217 -6.35 8.48 -19.02
CA GLU A 217 -5.97 9.09 -20.29
C GLU A 217 -6.56 10.51 -20.44
N GLU A 218 -7.84 10.70 -20.10
CA GLU A 218 -8.49 12.00 -20.10
C GLU A 218 -7.85 12.97 -19.11
N ASN A 219 -7.54 12.51 -17.90
CA ASN A 219 -6.84 13.31 -16.91
C ASN A 219 -5.45 13.71 -17.39
N PHE A 220 -4.71 12.80 -18.01
CA PHE A 220 -3.39 13.07 -18.54
C PHE A 220 -3.42 14.08 -19.71
N LYS A 221 -4.37 13.98 -20.62
CA LYS A 221 -4.58 14.95 -21.71
C LYS A 221 -4.87 16.35 -21.18
N ARG A 222 -5.59 16.46 -20.06
CA ARG A 222 -5.98 17.73 -19.45
C ARG A 222 -4.88 18.35 -18.58
N ASN A 223 -4.21 17.56 -17.79
CA ASN A 223 -3.35 18.02 -16.70
C ASN A 223 -1.87 17.68 -16.92
N GLY A 224 -1.56 16.74 -17.82
CA GLY A 224 -0.19 16.25 -18.05
C GLY A 224 0.40 15.55 -16.83
N LEU A 225 1.74 15.54 -16.77
CA LEU A 225 2.52 15.16 -15.59
C LEU A 225 2.98 16.45 -14.89
N SER A 226 2.40 16.75 -13.75
CA SER A 226 2.82 17.89 -12.96
C SER A 226 4.08 17.56 -12.15
N ASP A 227 5.13 18.38 -12.27
CA ASP A 227 6.37 18.19 -11.50
C ASP A 227 6.19 18.46 -10.01
N GLY A 228 5.29 19.34 -9.63
CA GLY A 228 5.02 19.71 -8.24
C GLY A 228 3.84 19.01 -7.57
N LEU A 229 3.14 18.11 -8.29
CA LEU A 229 1.91 17.50 -7.78
C LEU A 229 2.13 16.76 -6.47
N TRP A 230 3.16 15.93 -6.41
CA TRP A 230 3.45 15.10 -5.24
C TRP A 230 3.90 15.92 -4.04
N ASP A 231 4.62 17.02 -4.26
CA ASP A 231 5.02 17.95 -3.19
C ASP A 231 3.79 18.69 -2.64
N THR A 232 2.85 19.05 -3.51
CA THR A 232 1.57 19.62 -3.08
C THR A 232 0.80 18.64 -2.20
N TYR A 233 0.78 17.36 -2.54
CA TYR A 233 0.08 16.34 -1.74
C TYR A 233 0.72 16.14 -0.36
N LYS A 234 2.03 16.36 -0.23
CA LYS A 234 2.76 16.26 1.04
C LYS A 234 2.57 17.48 1.96
N THR A 235 2.01 18.57 1.45
CA THR A 235 1.78 19.77 2.24
C THR A 235 0.80 19.47 3.37
N LYS A 236 1.25 19.69 4.61
CA LYS A 236 0.44 19.51 5.80
C LYS A 236 -0.22 20.81 6.20
N PHE A 237 -1.50 20.75 6.49
CA PHE A 237 -2.28 21.88 6.98
C PHE A 237 -2.79 21.54 8.37
N ASN A 238 -2.80 22.52 9.27
CA ASN A 238 -3.57 22.41 10.50
C ASN A 238 -5.05 22.54 10.15
N TYR A 239 -5.84 21.60 10.61
CA TYR A 239 -7.29 21.61 10.38
C TYR A 239 -8.03 21.16 11.63
N GLU A 240 -9.24 21.65 11.76
CA GLU A 240 -10.22 21.20 12.74
C GLU A 240 -11.47 20.74 11.99
N ILE A 241 -12.08 19.66 12.47
CA ILE A 241 -13.32 19.14 11.90
C ILE A 241 -14.44 19.41 12.89
N GLU A 242 -15.37 20.25 12.47
CA GLU A 242 -16.59 20.55 13.22
C GLU A 242 -17.78 19.87 12.52
N PHE A 243 -18.52 19.05 13.26
CA PHE A 243 -19.77 18.47 12.79
C PHE A 243 -20.94 19.36 13.21
N LYS A 244 -21.71 19.84 12.23
CA LYS A 244 -22.93 20.64 12.47
C LYS A 244 -24.12 19.83 12.04
N PHE A 245 -25.10 19.73 12.93
CA PHE A 245 -26.34 19.04 12.69
C PHE A 245 -27.48 20.07 12.61
N GLU A 246 -28.45 19.84 11.72
CA GLU A 246 -29.65 20.63 11.63
C GLU A 246 -30.63 20.37 12.80
N ASP A 247 -30.59 19.14 13.33
CA ASP A 247 -31.35 18.76 14.53
C ASP A 247 -30.40 18.77 15.75
N GLU A 248 -30.72 19.58 16.74
CA GLU A 248 -29.97 19.71 17.99
C GLU A 248 -29.88 18.40 18.80
N LYS A 249 -30.80 17.46 18.55
CA LYS A 249 -30.82 16.14 19.19
C LYS A 249 -29.96 15.10 18.43
N ALA A 250 -29.53 15.45 17.23
CA ALA A 250 -28.68 14.55 16.45
C ALA A 250 -27.32 14.37 17.10
N VAL A 251 -26.84 13.15 17.11
CA VAL A 251 -25.49 12.78 17.58
C VAL A 251 -24.76 12.04 16.47
N LEU A 252 -23.45 12.25 16.39
CA LEU A 252 -22.62 11.49 15.49
C LEU A 252 -22.39 10.10 16.09
N ASP A 253 -23.07 9.09 15.58
CA ASP A 253 -22.98 7.70 16.02
C ASP A 253 -22.47 6.79 14.89
N VAL A 254 -21.59 7.32 14.04
CA VAL A 254 -20.99 6.57 12.96
C VAL A 254 -19.47 6.67 12.98
N ASP A 255 -18.84 5.60 12.56
CA ASP A 255 -17.43 5.59 12.29
C ASP A 255 -17.15 6.48 11.07
N TYR A 256 -16.03 7.18 11.09
CA TYR A 256 -15.59 7.98 9.96
C TYR A 256 -14.18 7.67 9.56
N LEU A 257 -13.94 7.79 8.27
CA LEU A 257 -12.64 7.55 7.64
C LEU A 257 -12.03 8.89 7.22
N TYR A 258 -10.90 9.23 7.81
CA TYR A 258 -10.07 10.33 7.32
C TYR A 258 -9.14 9.81 6.24
N ARG A 259 -9.24 10.37 5.04
CA ARG A 259 -8.32 10.09 3.94
C ARG A 259 -7.58 11.37 3.58
N PHE A 260 -6.27 11.29 3.53
CA PHE A 260 -5.40 12.38 3.16
C PHE A 260 -4.98 12.29 1.69
N LEU A 261 -4.57 13.43 1.12
CA LEU A 261 -4.07 13.46 -0.26
C LEU A 261 -2.81 12.59 -0.45
N THR A 262 -2.05 12.37 0.59
CA THR A 262 -0.91 11.44 0.60
C THR A 262 -1.30 9.96 0.51
N GLY A 263 -2.58 9.62 0.50
CA GLY A 263 -3.05 8.24 0.55
C GLY A 263 -3.07 7.61 1.96
N GLU A 264 -2.56 8.32 2.96
CA GLU A 264 -2.74 7.91 4.36
C GLU A 264 -4.21 7.95 4.74
N PHE A 265 -4.64 7.08 5.64
CA PHE A 265 -5.98 7.13 6.20
C PHE A 265 -6.02 6.61 7.62
N TRP A 266 -7.04 7.07 8.35
CA TRP A 266 -7.38 6.61 9.69
C TRP A 266 -8.88 6.41 9.80
N HIS A 267 -9.25 5.28 10.34
CA HIS A 267 -10.63 5.01 10.73
C HIS A 267 -10.81 5.36 12.20
N ARG A 268 -11.80 6.16 12.54
CA ARG A 268 -12.04 6.63 13.90
C ARG A 268 -13.53 6.65 14.22
N ASP A 269 -13.88 6.21 15.44
CA ASP A 269 -15.17 6.40 16.07
C ASP A 269 -15.17 7.70 16.91
N ASN A 270 -16.33 8.25 17.15
CA ASN A 270 -16.54 9.46 17.96
C ASN A 270 -16.37 9.21 19.48
N LYS A 271 -16.07 8.01 19.91
CA LYS A 271 -15.94 7.65 21.34
C LYS A 271 -14.53 7.93 21.86
N PRO A 272 -14.38 8.33 23.15
CA PRO A 272 -13.07 8.48 23.76
C PRO A 272 -12.33 7.14 23.77
N MET A 273 -11.00 7.19 23.63
CA MET A 273 -10.17 5.98 23.69
C MET A 273 -10.34 5.31 25.06
N PRO A 274 -10.44 3.98 25.11
CA PRO A 274 -10.41 3.27 26.36
C PRO A 274 -9.07 3.53 27.06
N SER A 275 -9.14 3.83 28.37
CA SER A 275 -7.99 4.04 29.23
C SER A 275 -7.15 2.78 29.43
#